data_b705037ef2809b222fe9108ef4b8c76f
#
_entry.id   b705037ef2809b222fe9108ef4b8c76f
#
_cell.length_a   1.000
_cell.length_b   1.000
_cell.length_c   1.000
_cell.angle_alpha   90.00
_cell.angle_beta   90.00
_cell.angle_gamma   90.00
#
_symmetry.space_group_name_H-M   'P 1'
#
loop_
_entity.id
_entity.type
_entity.pdbx_description
1 polymer ?
#
loop_
_entity_poly.entity_id
_entity_poly.type
_entity_poly.pdbx_seq_one_letter_code
_entity_poly.pdbx_strand_id
1 'polypeptide(L)'
;MAIGIKGKGTSVARKRRHFRLRKKISGTPLRPRLVVTRSARHMVAQIVDDTKGITLASASTLEADVRALAGDKTAKASKVGALVAERAKAAGVDAVVFDRGGNKYHGRVAAVADGAREGGLAL
;
A
#
# COMPACT_ATOMS: atom_id res chain seq x y z
N MET A 1 15.09 8.27 20.25
CA MET A 1 14.57 9.63 20.11
C MET A 1 13.07 9.59 19.89
N ALA A 2 12.34 10.12 20.79
CA ALA A 2 10.90 10.14 20.65
C ALA A 2 10.48 11.47 20.04
N ILE A 3 10.31 11.47 18.76
CA ILE A 3 9.72 12.64 18.11
C ILE A 3 8.27 12.28 17.83
N GLY A 4 7.37 12.80 18.65
CA GLY A 4 5.96 12.69 18.38
C GLY A 4 5.54 13.74 17.37
N ILE A 5 4.61 13.40 16.52
CA ILE A 5 3.92 14.35 15.67
C ILE A 5 2.86 15.03 16.52
N LYS A 6 3.01 16.33 16.71
CA LYS A 6 2.10 17.13 17.53
C LYS A 6 1.06 17.83 16.66
N GLY A 7 -0.08 18.15 17.25
CA GLY A 7 -1.15 18.89 16.59
C GLY A 7 -2.46 18.10 16.52
N LYS A 8 -3.46 18.73 15.95
CA LYS A 8 -4.79 18.17 15.79
C LYS A 8 -5.15 18.12 14.31
N GLY A 9 -6.11 17.28 13.94
CA GLY A 9 -6.60 17.15 12.58
C GLY A 9 -6.37 15.77 12.01
N THR A 10 -7.07 15.46 10.93
CA THR A 10 -7.11 14.13 10.31
C THR A 10 -5.76 13.71 9.76
N SER A 11 -5.05 14.60 9.06
CA SER A 11 -3.76 14.25 8.48
C SER A 11 -2.67 14.06 9.54
N VAL A 12 -2.72 14.84 10.62
CA VAL A 12 -1.79 14.67 11.74
C VAL A 12 -2.04 13.36 12.46
N ALA A 13 -3.31 13.02 12.72
CA ALA A 13 -3.69 11.76 13.36
C ALA A 13 -3.25 10.56 12.52
N ARG A 14 -3.39 10.63 11.19
CA ARG A 14 -2.95 9.58 10.26
C ARG A 14 -1.43 9.40 10.30
N LYS A 15 -0.67 10.49 10.33
CA LYS A 15 0.80 10.45 10.44
C LYS A 15 1.24 9.79 11.74
N ARG A 16 0.55 10.07 12.86
CA ARG A 16 0.82 9.42 14.14
C ARG A 16 0.60 7.91 14.09
N ARG A 17 -0.51 7.48 13.48
CA ARG A 17 -0.82 6.05 13.32
C ARG A 17 0.23 5.36 12.46
N HIS A 18 0.64 5.98 11.35
CA HIS A 18 1.67 5.44 10.47
C HIS A 18 3.02 5.37 11.19
N PHE A 19 3.39 6.40 11.93
CA PHE A 19 4.62 6.41 12.73
C PHE A 19 4.65 5.24 13.72
N ARG A 20 3.55 4.98 14.42
CA ARG A 20 3.46 3.84 15.35
C ARG A 20 3.55 2.50 14.64
N LEU A 21 2.90 2.36 13.51
CA LEU A 21 2.94 1.14 12.72
C LEU A 21 4.35 0.85 12.21
N ARG A 22 5.06 1.87 11.75
CA ARG A 22 6.42 1.75 11.22
C ARG A 22 7.45 1.33 12.27
N LYS A 23 7.16 1.47 13.55
CA LYS A 23 8.00 0.91 14.61
C LYS A 23 7.93 -0.62 14.66
N LYS A 24 6.83 -1.20 14.17
CA LYS A 24 6.57 -2.64 14.23
C LYS A 24 6.87 -3.35 12.93
N ILE A 25 6.83 -2.66 11.80
CA ILE A 25 6.99 -3.27 10.49
C ILE A 25 8.10 -2.62 9.70
N SER A 26 8.83 -3.45 8.99
CA SER A 26 9.89 -3.03 8.08
C SER A 26 9.98 -4.02 6.93
N GLY A 27 10.18 -3.53 5.71
CA GLY A 27 10.34 -4.38 4.54
C GLY A 27 11.76 -4.95 4.46
N THR A 28 11.86 -6.24 4.20
CA THR A 28 13.13 -6.95 3.98
C THR A 28 13.16 -7.50 2.56
N PRO A 29 14.31 -7.94 2.02
CA PRO A 29 14.35 -8.54 0.68
C PRO A 29 13.44 -9.76 0.52
N LEU A 30 13.30 -10.58 1.58
CA LEU A 30 12.43 -11.76 1.57
C LEU A 30 10.96 -11.41 1.74
N ARG A 31 10.67 -10.34 2.45
CA ARG A 31 9.32 -9.89 2.71
C ARG A 31 9.26 -8.37 2.68
N PRO A 32 9.26 -7.79 1.48
CA PRO A 32 9.18 -6.33 1.32
C PRO A 32 7.90 -5.75 1.88
N ARG A 33 7.89 -4.45 2.07
CA ARG A 33 6.72 -3.73 2.61
C ARG A 33 5.81 -3.26 1.47
N LEU A 34 4.56 -3.70 1.49
CA LEU A 34 3.52 -3.18 0.60
C LEU A 34 2.90 -1.95 1.26
N VAL A 35 3.23 -0.78 0.75
CA VAL A 35 2.73 0.50 1.25
C VAL A 35 1.54 0.94 0.41
N VAL A 36 0.42 1.22 1.07
CA VAL A 36 -0.76 1.76 0.42
C VAL A 36 -0.94 3.21 0.84
N THR A 37 -0.94 4.11 -0.11
CA THR A 37 -1.16 5.54 0.10
C THR A 37 -2.53 5.91 -0.48
N ARG A 38 -3.34 6.56 0.34
CA ARG A 38 -4.68 6.98 -0.04
C ARG A 38 -4.78 8.50 -0.08
N SER A 39 -5.31 9.01 -1.21
CA SER A 39 -5.78 10.40 -1.30
C SER A 39 -7.30 10.41 -1.53
N ALA A 40 -7.89 11.59 -1.62
CA ALA A 40 -9.33 11.72 -1.85
C ALA A 40 -9.78 11.03 -3.15
N ARG A 41 -8.95 11.07 -4.19
CA ARG A 41 -9.30 10.56 -5.54
C ARG A 41 -8.57 9.30 -5.94
N HIS A 42 -7.41 9.04 -5.37
CA HIS A 42 -6.51 8.00 -5.88
C HIS A 42 -5.92 7.13 -4.79
N MET A 43 -5.52 5.94 -5.18
CA MET A 43 -4.78 4.99 -4.36
C MET A 43 -3.46 4.68 -5.07
N VAL A 44 -2.39 4.57 -4.29
CA VAL A 44 -1.08 4.15 -4.79
C VAL A 44 -0.59 2.99 -3.93
N ALA A 45 -0.15 1.93 -4.56
CA ALA A 45 0.46 0.79 -3.89
C ALA A 45 1.91 0.65 -4.34
N GLN A 46 2.83 0.54 -3.39
CA GLN A 46 4.25 0.39 -3.66
C GLN A 46 4.82 -0.75 -2.84
N ILE A 47 5.68 -1.56 -3.44
CA ILE A 47 6.41 -2.60 -2.72
C ILE A 47 7.85 -2.13 -2.56
N VAL A 48 8.27 -1.95 -1.31
CA VAL A 48 9.53 -1.31 -0.94
C VAL A 48 10.41 -2.28 -0.16
N ASP A 49 11.68 -2.38 -0.57
CA ASP A 49 12.72 -3.01 0.23
C ASP A 49 13.37 -1.92 1.09
N ASP A 50 13.04 -1.90 2.38
CA ASP A 50 13.55 -0.88 3.31
C ASP A 50 15.04 -1.01 3.60
N THR A 51 15.62 -2.19 3.36
CA THR A 51 17.06 -2.39 3.56
C THR A 51 17.91 -1.68 2.51
N LYS A 52 17.36 -1.50 1.31
CA LYS A 52 18.03 -0.82 0.19
C LYS A 52 17.39 0.53 -0.14
N GLY A 53 16.22 0.82 0.41
CA GLY A 53 15.49 2.04 0.13
C GLY A 53 14.98 2.15 -1.31
N ILE A 54 14.65 1.02 -1.94
CA ILE A 54 14.18 0.99 -3.33
C ILE A 54 12.76 0.46 -3.44
N THR A 55 12.02 0.92 -4.45
CA THR A 55 10.71 0.42 -4.80
C THR A 55 10.84 -0.68 -5.85
N LEU A 56 10.36 -1.87 -5.51
CA LEU A 56 10.47 -3.06 -6.38
C LEU A 56 9.33 -3.15 -7.39
N ALA A 57 8.15 -2.72 -7.01
CA ALA A 57 6.96 -2.71 -7.86
C ALA A 57 5.99 -1.64 -7.38
N SER A 58 5.16 -1.12 -8.27
CA SER A 58 4.15 -0.12 -7.93
C SER A 58 2.95 -0.21 -8.87
N ALA A 59 1.80 0.26 -8.39
CA ALA A 59 0.60 0.42 -9.18
C ALA A 59 -0.23 1.58 -8.61
N SER A 60 -1.03 2.21 -9.44
CA SER A 60 -1.80 3.40 -9.04
C SER A 60 -3.10 3.49 -9.83
N THR A 61 -4.13 4.08 -9.22
CA THR A 61 -5.36 4.45 -9.93
C THR A 61 -5.13 5.58 -10.94
N LEU A 62 -3.97 6.23 -10.92
CA LEU A 62 -3.59 7.24 -11.91
C LEU A 62 -3.20 6.63 -13.26
N GLU A 63 -2.91 5.33 -13.32
CA GLU A 63 -2.56 4.66 -14.58
C GLU A 63 -3.75 4.65 -15.53
N ALA A 64 -3.48 4.84 -16.82
CA ALA A 64 -4.51 4.96 -17.84
C ALA A 64 -5.47 3.78 -17.86
N ASP A 65 -4.98 2.56 -17.73
CA ASP A 65 -5.81 1.35 -17.74
C ASP A 65 -6.77 1.30 -16.56
N VAL A 66 -6.32 1.72 -15.38
CA VAL A 66 -7.15 1.75 -14.17
C VAL A 66 -8.16 2.89 -14.24
N ARG A 67 -7.73 4.06 -14.72
CA ARG A 67 -8.62 5.22 -14.87
C ARG A 67 -9.77 4.95 -15.86
N ALA A 68 -9.51 4.17 -16.88
CA ALA A 68 -10.49 3.84 -17.91
C ALA A 68 -11.50 2.78 -17.46
N LEU A 69 -11.25 2.08 -16.35
CA LEU A 69 -12.18 1.06 -15.86
C LEU A 69 -13.49 1.68 -15.39
N ALA A 70 -14.60 1.02 -15.73
CA ALA A 70 -15.88 1.31 -15.12
C ALA A 70 -15.89 0.79 -13.70
N GLY A 71 -16.55 1.50 -12.80
CA GLY A 71 -16.67 1.11 -11.42
C GLY A 71 -16.31 2.22 -10.45
N ASP A 72 -16.55 1.98 -9.18
CA ASP A 72 -16.29 2.93 -8.11
C ASP A 72 -14.80 2.90 -7.69
N LYS A 73 -14.49 3.73 -6.70
CA LYS A 73 -13.13 3.82 -6.17
C LYS A 73 -12.65 2.51 -5.52
N THR A 74 -13.56 1.76 -4.91
CA THR A 74 -13.24 0.47 -4.30
C THR A 74 -12.87 -0.58 -5.35
N ALA A 75 -13.62 -0.65 -6.46
CA ALA A 75 -13.31 -1.55 -7.57
C ALA A 75 -11.95 -1.21 -8.18
N LYS A 76 -11.65 0.07 -8.36
CA LYS A 76 -10.34 0.51 -8.88
C LYS A 76 -9.20 0.19 -7.90
N ALA A 77 -9.44 0.32 -6.60
CA ALA A 77 -8.46 -0.05 -5.57
C ALA A 77 -8.15 -1.55 -5.61
N SER A 78 -9.16 -2.39 -5.78
CA SER A 78 -8.97 -3.84 -5.96
C SER A 78 -8.10 -4.13 -7.19
N LYS A 79 -8.32 -3.43 -8.29
CA LYS A 79 -7.50 -3.56 -9.50
C LYS A 79 -6.06 -3.14 -9.26
N VAL A 80 -5.82 -2.08 -8.51
CA VAL A 80 -4.47 -1.66 -8.10
C VAL A 80 -3.77 -2.77 -7.33
N GLY A 81 -4.47 -3.40 -6.39
CA GLY A 81 -3.95 -4.55 -5.65
C GLY A 81 -3.55 -5.70 -6.56
N ALA A 82 -4.40 -6.07 -7.51
CA ALA A 82 -4.12 -7.12 -8.47
C ALA A 82 -2.90 -6.78 -9.36
N LEU A 83 -2.81 -5.54 -9.82
CA LEU A 83 -1.68 -5.09 -10.65
C LEU A 83 -0.36 -5.09 -9.89
N VAL A 84 -0.34 -4.60 -8.65
CA VAL A 84 0.89 -4.60 -7.87
C VAL A 84 1.34 -6.01 -7.54
N ALA A 85 0.40 -6.93 -7.33
CA ALA A 85 0.71 -8.35 -7.12
C ALA A 85 1.34 -8.98 -8.36
N GLU A 86 0.80 -8.72 -9.53
CA GLU A 86 1.35 -9.20 -10.80
C GLU A 86 2.78 -8.68 -11.01
N ARG A 87 2.98 -7.39 -10.80
CA ARG A 87 4.30 -6.76 -10.95
C ARG A 87 5.29 -7.23 -9.90
N ALA A 88 4.84 -7.49 -8.68
CA ALA A 88 5.67 -8.04 -7.62
C ALA A 88 6.15 -9.44 -7.96
N LYS A 89 5.28 -10.30 -8.46
CA LYS A 89 5.66 -11.64 -8.89
C LYS A 89 6.66 -11.62 -10.03
N ALA A 90 6.50 -10.71 -10.99
CA ALA A 90 7.45 -10.51 -12.07
C ALA A 90 8.83 -10.09 -11.53
N ALA A 91 8.87 -9.37 -10.41
CA ALA A 91 10.08 -8.98 -9.73
C ALA A 91 10.62 -10.04 -8.75
N GLY A 92 9.96 -11.20 -8.66
CA GLY A 92 10.38 -12.28 -7.77
C GLY A 92 9.90 -12.17 -6.33
N VAL A 93 8.88 -11.35 -6.06
CA VAL A 93 8.33 -11.15 -4.73
C VAL A 93 7.05 -11.97 -4.57
N ASP A 94 7.01 -12.86 -3.56
CA ASP A 94 5.85 -13.72 -3.28
C ASP A 94 5.11 -13.33 -2.00
N ALA A 95 5.79 -12.68 -1.06
CA ALA A 95 5.21 -12.31 0.23
C ALA A 95 5.60 -10.89 0.60
N VAL A 96 4.70 -10.18 1.27
CA VAL A 96 4.93 -8.80 1.70
C VAL A 96 4.38 -8.57 3.10
N VAL A 97 4.88 -7.52 3.76
CA VAL A 97 4.30 -6.98 5.00
C VAL A 97 3.40 -5.82 4.60
N PHE A 98 2.15 -5.84 5.03
CA PHE A 98 1.19 -4.81 4.65
C PHE A 98 1.32 -3.57 5.53
N ASP A 99 1.57 -2.41 4.88
CA ASP A 99 1.61 -1.10 5.53
C ASP A 99 0.44 -0.26 5.00
N ARG A 100 -0.56 -0.09 5.81
CA ARG A 100 -1.78 0.67 5.45
C ARG A 100 -1.60 2.19 5.47
N GLY A 101 -0.39 2.71 5.68
CA GLY A 101 -0.10 4.14 5.63
C GLY A 101 -0.78 4.99 6.71
N GLY A 102 -1.09 4.40 7.86
CA GLY A 102 -1.83 5.08 8.93
C GLY A 102 -3.33 5.19 8.70
N ASN A 103 -3.85 4.64 7.61
CA ASN A 103 -5.29 4.56 7.34
C ASN A 103 -5.88 3.33 8.03
N LYS A 104 -7.20 3.33 8.24
CA LYS A 104 -7.88 2.14 8.75
C LYS A 104 -7.91 1.05 7.67
N TYR A 105 -7.82 -0.21 8.10
CA TYR A 105 -7.99 -1.35 7.21
C TYR A 105 -9.47 -1.50 6.88
N HIS A 106 -9.93 -0.71 5.92
CA HIS A 106 -11.35 -0.56 5.60
C HIS A 106 -11.50 0.02 4.19
N GLY A 107 -12.60 -0.28 3.52
CA GLY A 107 -12.96 0.28 2.23
C GLY A 107 -11.88 0.07 1.16
N ARG A 108 -11.39 1.16 0.59
CA ARG A 108 -10.39 1.11 -0.49
C ARG A 108 -9.07 0.48 -0.08
N VAL A 109 -8.62 0.72 1.15
CA VAL A 109 -7.36 0.14 1.66
C VAL A 109 -7.49 -1.38 1.75
N ALA A 110 -8.61 -1.87 2.29
CA ALA A 110 -8.90 -3.31 2.33
C ALA A 110 -9.03 -3.91 0.93
N ALA A 111 -9.62 -3.17 -0.01
CA ALA A 111 -9.78 -3.62 -1.39
C ALA A 111 -8.43 -3.83 -2.08
N VAL A 112 -7.45 -2.95 -1.85
CA VAL A 112 -6.09 -3.14 -2.36
C VAL A 112 -5.47 -4.42 -1.80
N ALA A 113 -5.60 -4.65 -0.49
CA ALA A 113 -5.07 -5.85 0.15
C ALA A 113 -5.73 -7.12 -0.40
N ASP A 114 -7.05 -7.11 -0.55
CA ASP A 114 -7.79 -8.25 -1.10
C ASP A 114 -7.40 -8.53 -2.55
N GLY A 115 -7.26 -7.49 -3.37
CA GLY A 115 -6.80 -7.63 -4.75
C GLY A 115 -5.39 -8.21 -4.83
N ALA A 116 -4.50 -7.80 -3.94
CA ALA A 116 -3.14 -8.34 -3.87
C ALA A 116 -3.15 -9.82 -3.47
N ARG A 117 -3.98 -10.21 -2.51
CA ARG A 117 -4.14 -11.62 -2.11
C ARG A 117 -4.68 -12.46 -3.26
N GLU A 118 -5.69 -11.98 -3.97
CA GLU A 118 -6.25 -12.66 -5.14
C GLU A 118 -5.21 -12.81 -6.25
N GLY A 119 -4.31 -11.84 -6.37
CA GLY A 119 -3.17 -11.90 -7.30
C GLY A 119 -2.06 -12.84 -6.85
N GLY A 120 -2.18 -13.44 -5.67
CA GLY A 120 -1.27 -14.47 -5.18
C GLY A 120 -0.16 -13.99 -4.24
N LEU A 121 -0.21 -12.73 -3.76
CA LEU A 121 0.72 -12.28 -2.73
C LEU A 121 0.29 -12.78 -1.35
N ALA A 122 1.24 -13.25 -0.57
CA ALA A 122 1.03 -13.54 0.84
C ALA A 122 1.21 -12.25 1.64
N LEU A 123 0.19 -11.91 2.38
CA LEU A 123 0.19 -10.69 3.20
C LEU A 123 0.25 -11.04 4.69
#